data_ab2479bbd08f7638e40446de78de18ac
#
_entry.id   ab2479bbd08f7638e40446de78de18ac
#
_cell.length_a   1.000
_cell.length_b   1.000
_cell.length_c   1.000
_cell.angle_alpha   90.00
_cell.angle_beta   90.00
_cell.angle_gamma   90.00
#
_symmetry.space_group_name_H-M   'P 1'
#
loop_
_entity.id
_entity.type
_entity.pdbx_description
1 polymer ?
#
loop_
_entity_poly.entity_id
_entity_poly.type
_entity_poly.pdbx_seq_one_letter_code
_entity_poly.pdbx_strand_id
1 'polypeptide(L)'
;EVAGALGAKLAWNEGEVYTIVGDGSFLMLHSEILTSLKEHTKINIVLLDNSGFQCIKNLQMAHGSVGFGNEFRYREKESGCLTGEITPVDFKKYAEALGVKAYFAENAVEFKDALQAAKQEKISTLIELKVMPGTMSDGYHSWWRVGVPEISNCEDTLTSHAEMEVEVRKARDY
;
A
#
# COMPACT_ATOMS: atom_id res chain seq x y z
N GLU A 1 6.99 -4.54 -4.56
CA GLU A 1 7.70 -3.31 -4.94
C GLU A 1 9.13 -3.31 -4.42
N VAL A 2 9.40 -3.72 -3.15
CA VAL A 2 10.76 -3.73 -2.57
C VAL A 2 11.69 -4.69 -3.33
N ALA A 3 11.24 -5.92 -3.54
CA ALA A 3 12.01 -6.91 -4.32
C ALA A 3 12.23 -6.47 -5.77
N GLY A 4 11.22 -5.82 -6.38
CA GLY A 4 11.34 -5.25 -7.73
C GLY A 4 12.39 -4.15 -7.81
N ALA A 5 12.44 -3.27 -6.81
CA ALA A 5 13.47 -2.22 -6.73
C ALA A 5 14.87 -2.80 -6.59
N LEU A 6 15.03 -3.83 -5.74
CA LEU A 6 16.32 -4.52 -5.60
C LEU A 6 16.73 -5.18 -6.92
N GLY A 7 15.82 -5.91 -7.58
CA GLY A 7 16.09 -6.52 -8.88
C GLY A 7 16.48 -5.51 -9.95
N ALA A 8 15.78 -4.38 -10.01
CA ALA A 8 16.12 -3.29 -10.92
C ALA A 8 17.51 -2.71 -10.63
N LYS A 9 17.85 -2.53 -9.35
CA LYS A 9 19.16 -2.01 -8.95
C LYS A 9 20.30 -2.98 -9.23
N LEU A 10 20.06 -4.28 -9.05
CA LEU A 10 21.05 -5.33 -9.40
C LEU A 10 21.27 -5.42 -10.91
N ALA A 11 20.21 -5.24 -11.70
CA ALA A 11 20.32 -5.26 -13.17
C ALA A 11 20.93 -3.98 -13.73
N TRP A 12 20.73 -2.84 -13.07
CA TRP A 12 21.24 -1.54 -13.45
C TRP A 12 21.86 -0.85 -12.24
N ASN A 13 23.16 -0.96 -12.11
CA ASN A 13 23.90 -0.52 -10.93
C ASN A 13 24.17 1.00 -10.89
N GLU A 14 23.87 1.72 -11.96
CA GLU A 14 24.04 3.17 -12.03
C GLU A 14 22.79 3.90 -11.49
N GLY A 15 23.02 5.11 -10.92
CA GLY A 15 21.95 5.98 -10.44
C GLY A 15 21.23 5.47 -9.17
N GLU A 16 20.20 6.20 -8.80
CA GLU A 16 19.37 5.90 -7.63
C GLU A 16 18.10 5.16 -8.05
N VAL A 17 17.72 4.12 -7.32
CA VAL A 17 16.45 3.43 -7.49
C VAL A 17 15.53 3.79 -6.32
N TYR A 18 14.33 4.23 -6.64
CA TYR A 18 13.26 4.52 -5.69
C TYR A 18 12.09 3.59 -5.94
N THR A 19 11.50 3.07 -4.88
CA THR A 19 10.21 2.37 -4.94
C THR A 19 9.20 3.08 -4.06
N ILE A 20 7.96 3.17 -4.54
CA ILE A 20 6.82 3.69 -3.78
C ILE A 20 5.95 2.49 -3.44
N VAL A 21 5.65 2.31 -2.15
CA VAL A 21 4.92 1.16 -1.64
C VAL A 21 3.93 1.59 -0.55
N GLY A 22 2.73 1.04 -0.56
CA GLY A 22 1.80 1.19 0.56
C GLY A 22 2.21 0.34 1.77
N ASP A 23 1.80 0.76 2.94
CA ASP A 23 2.10 0.10 4.22
C ASP A 23 1.63 -1.37 4.24
N GLY A 24 0.45 -1.67 3.72
CA GLY A 24 -0.04 -3.03 3.61
C GLY A 24 0.82 -3.90 2.70
N SER A 25 1.17 -3.41 1.50
CA SER A 25 2.04 -4.12 0.57
C SER A 25 3.45 -4.30 1.12
N PHE A 26 3.96 -3.29 1.82
CA PHE A 26 5.26 -3.37 2.50
C PHE A 26 5.28 -4.51 3.53
N LEU A 27 4.27 -4.64 4.38
CA LEU A 27 4.18 -5.72 5.37
C LEU A 27 4.06 -7.10 4.73
N MET A 28 3.55 -7.21 3.50
CA MET A 28 3.46 -8.49 2.80
C MET A 28 4.83 -9.01 2.33
N LEU A 29 5.70 -8.13 1.83
CA LEU A 29 6.98 -8.57 1.27
C LEU A 29 8.03 -7.45 1.32
N HIS A 30 8.72 -7.33 2.43
CA HIS A 30 9.77 -6.33 2.67
C HIS A 30 11.13 -6.96 3.01
N SER A 31 11.23 -8.29 3.12
CA SER A 31 12.42 -9.01 3.55
C SER A 31 13.66 -8.76 2.68
N GLU A 32 13.46 -8.35 1.42
CA GLU A 32 14.55 -8.03 0.50
C GLU A 32 15.35 -6.78 0.91
N ILE A 33 14.90 -6.04 1.91
CA ILE A 33 15.72 -5.05 2.62
C ILE A 33 17.00 -5.68 3.16
N LEU A 34 16.89 -6.87 3.76
CA LEU A 34 18.05 -7.59 4.28
C LEU A 34 18.99 -8.04 3.15
N THR A 35 18.43 -8.47 2.03
CA THR A 35 19.22 -8.80 0.84
C THR A 35 19.95 -7.57 0.31
N SER A 36 19.30 -6.42 0.25
CA SER A 36 19.93 -5.16 -0.19
C SER A 36 21.15 -4.78 0.67
N LEU A 37 21.06 -4.99 1.99
CA LEU A 37 22.17 -4.75 2.91
C LEU A 37 23.31 -5.76 2.71
N LYS A 38 22.97 -7.04 2.58
CA LYS A 38 23.95 -8.12 2.35
C LYS A 38 24.72 -7.95 1.05
N GLU A 39 24.04 -7.53 0.00
CA GLU A 39 24.61 -7.29 -1.33
C GLU A 39 25.23 -5.88 -1.48
N HIS A 40 25.22 -5.06 -0.42
CA HIS A 40 25.64 -3.66 -0.48
C HIS A 40 25.00 -2.89 -1.62
N THR A 41 23.74 -3.21 -1.93
CA THR A 41 22.99 -2.68 -3.07
C THR A 41 21.90 -1.74 -2.56
N LYS A 42 22.17 -0.45 -2.62
CA LYS A 42 21.27 0.60 -2.11
C LYS A 42 19.98 0.70 -2.92
N ILE A 43 18.84 0.66 -2.22
CA ILE A 43 17.51 1.04 -2.72
C ILE A 43 16.88 2.07 -1.78
N ASN A 44 16.03 2.93 -2.30
CA ASN A 44 15.30 3.92 -1.52
C ASN A 44 13.80 3.57 -1.54
N ILE A 45 13.21 3.40 -0.37
CA ILE A 45 11.82 2.99 -0.20
C ILE A 45 11.03 4.20 0.29
N VAL A 46 10.01 4.64 -0.44
CA VAL A 46 9.01 5.61 -0.02
C VAL A 46 7.77 4.82 0.38
N LEU A 47 7.53 4.73 1.66
CA LEU A 47 6.40 4.02 2.23
C LEU A 47 5.25 5.00 2.47
N LEU A 48 4.13 4.79 1.79
CA LEU A 48 2.90 5.56 1.98
C LEU A 48 2.09 4.90 3.10
N ASP A 49 2.14 5.50 4.30
CA ASP A 49 1.40 5.01 5.46
C ASP A 49 0.01 5.67 5.51
N ASN A 50 -0.99 4.90 5.10
CA ASN A 50 -2.41 5.24 5.20
C ASN A 50 -3.19 4.27 6.12
N SER A 51 -2.46 3.50 6.93
CA SER A 51 -2.99 2.56 7.93
C SER A 51 -3.79 1.40 7.35
N GLY A 52 -3.34 0.84 6.22
CA GLY A 52 -3.93 -0.37 5.66
C GLY A 52 -3.96 -0.47 4.14
N PHE A 53 -4.73 -1.42 3.64
CA PHE A 53 -4.96 -1.67 2.22
C PHE A 53 -6.09 -0.78 1.68
N GLN A 54 -5.88 0.55 1.65
CA GLN A 54 -6.94 1.50 1.35
C GLN A 54 -7.50 1.38 -0.07
N CYS A 55 -6.66 1.02 -1.04
CA CYS A 55 -7.13 0.76 -2.40
C CYS A 55 -8.14 -0.40 -2.42
N ILE A 56 -7.83 -1.50 -1.74
CA ILE A 56 -8.71 -2.67 -1.65
C ILE A 56 -9.98 -2.34 -0.87
N LYS A 57 -9.88 -1.58 0.21
CA LYS A 57 -11.04 -1.07 0.95
C LYS A 57 -11.97 -0.28 0.04
N ASN A 58 -11.42 0.66 -0.71
CA ASN A 58 -12.20 1.50 -1.62
C ASN A 58 -12.88 0.67 -2.72
N LEU A 59 -12.18 -0.32 -3.30
CA LEU A 59 -12.78 -1.25 -4.25
C LEU A 59 -13.92 -2.06 -3.64
N GLN A 60 -13.76 -2.60 -2.44
CA GLN A 60 -14.81 -3.34 -1.75
C GLN A 60 -16.03 -2.45 -1.49
N MET A 61 -15.82 -1.22 -0.98
CA MET A 61 -16.90 -0.28 -0.70
C MET A 61 -17.63 0.15 -1.98
N ALA A 62 -16.92 0.37 -3.07
CA ALA A 62 -17.52 0.70 -4.37
C ALA A 62 -18.39 -0.44 -4.94
N HIS A 63 -18.22 -1.66 -4.45
CA HIS A 63 -18.98 -2.85 -4.86
C HIS A 63 -19.94 -3.35 -3.76
N GLY A 64 -20.40 -2.44 -2.90
CA GLY A 64 -21.42 -2.72 -1.90
C GLY A 64 -20.95 -3.51 -0.67
N SER A 65 -19.64 -3.69 -0.49
CA SER A 65 -19.06 -4.31 0.71
C SER A 65 -18.74 -3.26 1.79
N VAL A 66 -18.65 -3.71 3.04
CA VAL A 66 -18.28 -2.85 4.18
C VAL A 66 -16.77 -2.58 4.31
N GLY A 67 -15.93 -3.11 3.41
CA GLY A 67 -14.48 -2.91 3.46
C GLY A 67 -13.78 -3.64 4.61
N PHE A 68 -14.29 -4.80 5.01
CA PHE A 68 -13.80 -5.56 6.16
C PHE A 68 -12.33 -5.97 6.05
N GLY A 69 -11.58 -5.73 7.14
CA GLY A 69 -10.23 -6.27 7.34
C GLY A 69 -9.11 -5.55 6.58
N ASN A 70 -9.40 -4.47 5.85
CA ASN A 70 -8.39 -3.77 5.05
C ASN A 70 -7.62 -2.69 5.83
N GLU A 71 -8.21 -2.14 6.87
CA GLU A 71 -7.54 -1.17 7.74
C GLU A 71 -6.88 -1.86 8.93
N PHE A 72 -5.77 -1.31 9.40
CA PHE A 72 -5.10 -1.79 10.62
C PHE A 72 -5.83 -1.27 11.84
N ARG A 73 -6.97 -1.87 12.19
CA ARG A 73 -7.81 -1.49 13.32
C ARG A 73 -7.91 -2.59 14.36
N TYR A 74 -7.99 -2.18 15.59
CA TYR A 74 -8.33 -3.10 16.67
C TYR A 74 -9.75 -3.64 16.51
N ARG A 75 -9.95 -4.88 16.96
CA ARG A 75 -11.27 -5.49 17.04
C ARG A 75 -12.01 -4.94 18.26
N GLU A 76 -13.19 -4.42 18.05
CA GLU A 76 -14.07 -4.01 19.15
C GLU A 76 -14.70 -5.24 19.82
N LYS A 77 -14.73 -5.21 21.15
CA LYS A 77 -15.23 -6.34 21.94
C LYS A 77 -16.75 -6.56 21.80
N GLU A 78 -17.50 -5.46 21.69
CA GLU A 78 -18.96 -5.51 21.64
C GLU A 78 -19.48 -5.97 20.28
N SER A 79 -19.00 -5.37 19.22
CA SER A 79 -19.40 -5.68 17.85
C SER A 79 -18.70 -6.89 17.24
N GLY A 80 -17.53 -7.25 17.77
CA GLY A 80 -16.65 -8.24 17.15
C GLY A 80 -16.07 -7.82 15.81
N CYS A 81 -16.20 -6.56 15.40
CA CYS A 81 -15.74 -6.02 14.13
C CYS A 81 -14.39 -5.31 14.27
N LEU A 82 -13.65 -5.20 13.17
CA LEU A 82 -12.37 -4.46 13.09
C LEU A 82 -12.62 -2.97 12.82
N THR A 83 -13.33 -2.32 13.74
CA THR A 83 -13.81 -0.93 13.65
C THR A 83 -13.25 -0.03 14.74
N GLY A 84 -12.41 -0.55 15.62
CA GLY A 84 -11.78 0.20 16.68
C GLY A 84 -10.74 1.19 16.21
N GLU A 85 -9.95 1.71 17.13
CA GLU A 85 -8.85 2.63 16.82
C GLU A 85 -7.84 1.99 15.87
N ILE A 86 -7.13 2.85 15.12
CA ILE A 86 -6.04 2.41 14.24
C ILE A 86 -4.90 1.85 15.10
N THR A 87 -4.41 0.68 14.74
CA THR A 87 -3.24 0.06 15.36
C THR A 87 -2.01 0.89 15.00
N PRO A 88 -1.29 1.45 15.99
CA PRO A 88 -0.11 2.25 15.70
C PRO A 88 1.05 1.36 15.23
N VAL A 89 1.47 1.53 13.99
CA VAL A 89 2.68 0.90 13.45
C VAL A 89 3.71 1.99 13.22
N ASP A 90 4.90 1.83 13.79
CA ASP A 90 6.03 2.73 13.59
C ASP A 90 6.97 2.11 12.56
N PHE A 91 6.71 2.39 11.29
CA PHE A 91 7.49 1.84 10.18
C PHE A 91 8.92 2.37 10.14
N LYS A 92 9.14 3.60 10.62
CA LYS A 92 10.48 4.16 10.74
C LYS A 92 11.33 3.31 11.69
N LYS A 93 10.86 3.08 12.93
CA LYS A 93 11.57 2.23 13.89
C LYS A 93 11.72 0.79 13.40
N TYR A 94 10.69 0.27 12.74
CA TYR A 94 10.74 -1.06 12.17
C TYR A 94 11.86 -1.19 11.12
N ALA A 95 11.97 -0.23 10.22
CA ALA A 95 13.03 -0.20 9.22
C ALA A 95 14.42 -0.02 9.85
N GLU A 96 14.56 0.83 10.85
CA GLU A 96 15.79 1.01 11.62
C GLU A 96 16.24 -0.30 12.30
N ALA A 97 15.29 -1.07 12.83
CA ALA A 97 15.56 -2.39 13.41
C ALA A 97 16.07 -3.41 12.36
N LEU A 98 15.71 -3.27 11.09
CA LEU A 98 16.25 -4.07 9.99
C LEU A 98 17.64 -3.60 9.53
N GLY A 99 18.15 -2.48 10.05
CA GLY A 99 19.49 -1.98 9.76
C GLY A 99 19.59 -0.94 8.65
N VAL A 100 18.48 -0.42 8.14
CA VAL A 100 18.47 0.66 7.14
C VAL A 100 18.31 2.02 7.81
N LYS A 101 18.65 3.09 7.10
CA LYS A 101 18.40 4.44 7.55
C LYS A 101 16.95 4.82 7.26
N ALA A 102 16.23 5.31 8.28
CA ALA A 102 14.84 5.66 8.09
C ALA A 102 14.52 7.12 8.47
N TYR A 103 13.56 7.68 7.75
CA TYR A 103 13.05 9.04 7.89
C TYR A 103 11.54 9.00 8.04
N PHE A 104 10.99 10.06 8.63
CA PHE A 104 9.55 10.24 8.78
C PHE A 104 9.16 11.61 8.24
N ALA A 105 8.02 11.67 7.56
CA ALA A 105 7.48 12.90 7.00
C ALA A 105 5.94 12.91 7.07
N GLU A 106 5.37 14.07 7.41
CA GLU A 106 3.93 14.31 7.44
C GLU A 106 3.48 15.38 6.43
N ASN A 107 4.43 16.02 5.77
CA ASN A 107 4.15 17.07 4.80
C ASN A 107 5.20 17.11 3.70
N ALA A 108 4.91 17.90 2.65
CA ALA A 108 5.76 17.97 1.45
C ALA A 108 7.17 18.54 1.72
N VAL A 109 7.33 19.41 2.72
CA VAL A 109 8.65 19.99 3.06
C VAL A 109 9.51 18.93 3.69
N GLU A 110 9.02 18.27 4.73
CA GLU A 110 9.72 17.17 5.41
C GLU A 110 10.03 16.02 4.46
N PHE A 111 9.09 15.69 3.56
CA PHE A 111 9.32 14.67 2.54
C PHE A 111 10.45 15.03 1.58
N LYS A 112 10.50 16.28 1.12
CA LYS A 112 11.60 16.78 0.29
C LYS A 112 12.95 16.68 1.00
N ASP A 113 12.99 17.08 2.28
CA ASP A 113 14.22 17.03 3.08
C ASP A 113 14.66 15.58 3.32
N ALA A 114 13.71 14.68 3.60
CA ALA A 114 13.96 13.25 3.73
C ALA A 114 14.50 12.62 2.45
N LEU A 115 13.97 12.99 1.28
CA LEU A 115 14.48 12.55 -0.02
C LEU A 115 15.91 13.01 -0.27
N GLN A 116 16.21 14.27 0.08
CA GLN A 116 17.57 14.80 -0.04
C GLN A 116 18.55 14.08 0.90
N ALA A 117 18.14 13.82 2.13
CA ALA A 117 18.94 13.08 3.09
C ALA A 117 19.17 11.62 2.64
N ALA A 118 18.11 10.93 2.22
CA ALA A 118 18.18 9.56 1.73
C ALA A 118 19.14 9.42 0.53
N LYS A 119 19.17 10.41 -0.35
CA LYS A 119 20.09 10.44 -1.50
C LYS A 119 21.57 10.44 -1.08
N GLN A 120 21.90 11.05 0.06
CA GLN A 120 23.28 11.12 0.56
C GLN A 120 23.73 9.85 1.29
N GLU A 121 22.78 9.00 1.67
CA GLU A 121 23.12 7.76 2.35
C GLU A 121 23.80 6.75 1.43
N LYS A 122 24.63 5.89 2.01
CA LYS A 122 25.36 4.84 1.28
C LYS A 122 24.68 3.48 1.38
N ILE A 123 23.71 3.35 2.24
CA ILE A 123 22.91 2.13 2.46
C ILE A 123 21.46 2.38 2.05
N SER A 124 20.68 1.32 1.97
CA SER A 124 19.24 1.41 1.69
C SER A 124 18.53 2.29 2.72
N THR A 125 17.52 3.00 2.26
CA THR A 125 16.74 3.93 3.09
C THR A 125 15.26 3.63 3.03
N LEU A 126 14.53 4.02 4.09
CA LEU A 126 13.07 4.06 4.09
C LEU A 126 12.60 5.45 4.52
N ILE A 127 11.66 6.01 3.77
CA ILE A 127 10.95 7.23 4.15
C ILE A 127 9.50 6.86 4.42
N GLU A 128 9.10 6.88 5.67
CA GLU A 128 7.70 6.76 6.06
C GLU A 128 7.01 8.11 5.82
N LEU A 129 6.06 8.13 4.89
CA LEU A 129 5.25 9.31 4.57
C LEU A 129 3.82 9.06 5.01
N LYS A 130 3.37 9.81 6.02
CA LYS A 130 1.97 9.80 6.43
C LYS A 130 1.09 10.40 5.35
N VAL A 131 0.07 9.65 4.94
CA VAL A 131 -0.94 10.10 3.99
C VAL A 131 -2.33 9.88 4.56
N MET A 132 -3.28 10.70 4.16
CA MET A 132 -4.64 10.63 4.68
C MET A 132 -5.32 9.34 4.21
N PRO A 133 -5.85 8.51 5.13
CA PRO A 133 -6.63 7.33 4.77
C PRO A 133 -7.87 7.68 3.93
N GLY A 134 -8.25 6.78 3.03
CA GLY A 134 -9.44 6.94 2.20
C GLY A 134 -9.31 7.91 1.03
N THR A 135 -8.17 8.59 0.86
CA THR A 135 -7.91 9.41 -0.33
C THR A 135 -7.53 8.53 -1.52
N MET A 136 -8.08 8.85 -2.67
CA MET A 136 -7.75 8.20 -3.94
C MET A 136 -7.93 9.18 -5.10
N SER A 137 -7.24 8.94 -6.19
CA SER A 137 -7.51 9.60 -7.46
C SER A 137 -8.77 9.02 -8.11
N ASP A 138 -9.40 9.79 -8.99
CA ASP A 138 -10.52 9.30 -9.79
C ASP A 138 -10.12 8.05 -10.59
N GLY A 139 -11.01 7.06 -10.63
CA GLY A 139 -10.81 5.85 -11.40
C GLY A 139 -11.04 6.04 -12.89
N TYR A 140 -10.73 5.02 -13.67
CA TYR A 140 -10.91 5.01 -15.13
C TYR A 140 -12.34 4.63 -15.56
N HIS A 141 -13.32 4.65 -14.65
CA HIS A 141 -14.72 4.27 -14.90
C HIS A 141 -14.89 2.85 -15.48
N SER A 142 -13.96 1.95 -15.15
CA SER A 142 -13.99 0.53 -15.58
C SER A 142 -14.00 -0.44 -14.40
N TRP A 143 -14.58 -0.01 -13.29
CA TRP A 143 -14.70 -0.78 -12.04
C TRP A 143 -15.43 -2.13 -12.21
N TRP A 144 -16.33 -2.26 -13.20
CA TRP A 144 -17.03 -3.52 -13.51
C TRP A 144 -16.09 -4.69 -13.92
N ARG A 145 -14.82 -4.41 -14.20
CA ARG A 145 -13.83 -5.48 -14.44
C ARG A 145 -13.24 -6.05 -13.15
N VAL A 146 -13.57 -5.47 -12.01
CA VAL A 146 -13.24 -6.01 -10.69
C VAL A 146 -14.32 -7.03 -10.31
N GLY A 147 -13.91 -8.24 -9.95
CA GLY A 147 -14.84 -9.30 -9.57
C GLY A 147 -15.67 -8.93 -8.33
N VAL A 148 -16.97 -9.11 -8.43
CA VAL A 148 -17.93 -8.95 -7.33
C VAL A 148 -18.48 -10.32 -6.96
N PRO A 149 -18.63 -10.65 -5.64
CA PRO A 149 -19.19 -11.95 -5.25
C PRO A 149 -20.58 -12.20 -5.82
N GLU A 150 -20.75 -13.36 -6.41
CA GLU A 150 -22.05 -13.85 -6.92
C GLU A 150 -23.04 -14.19 -5.80
N ILE A 151 -22.51 -14.60 -4.64
CA ILE A 151 -23.28 -14.97 -3.46
C ILE A 151 -22.89 -14.07 -2.29
N SER A 152 -23.87 -13.37 -1.74
CA SER A 152 -23.69 -12.49 -0.58
C SER A 152 -25.00 -12.41 0.23
N ASN A 153 -24.87 -12.18 1.54
CA ASN A 153 -26.00 -11.81 2.39
C ASN A 153 -26.25 -10.28 2.40
N CYS A 154 -25.47 -9.51 1.63
CA CYS A 154 -25.59 -8.06 1.51
C CYS A 154 -26.27 -7.72 0.17
N GLU A 155 -27.41 -7.04 0.21
CA GLU A 155 -28.17 -6.65 -1.00
C GLU A 155 -27.37 -5.72 -1.90
N ASP A 156 -26.59 -4.80 -1.33
CA ASP A 156 -25.75 -3.87 -2.10
C ASP A 156 -24.68 -4.62 -2.91
N THR A 157 -24.12 -5.69 -2.35
CA THR A 157 -23.16 -6.55 -3.07
C THR A 157 -23.83 -7.32 -4.21
N LEU A 158 -25.03 -7.85 -3.99
CA LEU A 158 -25.80 -8.54 -5.06
C LEU A 158 -26.21 -7.58 -6.18
N THR A 159 -26.60 -6.36 -5.83
CA THR A 159 -26.90 -5.29 -6.80
C THR A 159 -25.67 -4.96 -7.63
N SER A 160 -24.53 -4.74 -6.97
CA SER A 160 -23.26 -4.46 -7.66
C SER A 160 -22.82 -5.62 -8.58
N HIS A 161 -23.08 -6.87 -8.17
CA HIS A 161 -22.82 -8.03 -9.04
C HIS A 161 -23.69 -7.99 -10.31
N ALA A 162 -24.99 -7.72 -10.18
CA ALA A 162 -25.90 -7.63 -11.32
C ALA A 162 -25.50 -6.48 -12.27
N GLU A 163 -25.11 -5.34 -11.74
CA GLU A 163 -24.58 -4.22 -12.54
C GLU A 163 -23.29 -4.59 -13.28
N MET A 164 -22.35 -5.24 -12.60
CA MET A 164 -21.11 -5.74 -13.20
C MET A 164 -21.41 -6.67 -14.37
N GLU A 165 -22.33 -7.62 -14.22
CA GLU A 165 -22.74 -8.54 -15.29
C GLU A 165 -23.28 -7.79 -16.53
N VAL A 166 -24.08 -6.75 -16.32
CA VAL A 166 -24.61 -5.91 -17.41
C VAL A 166 -23.48 -5.19 -18.15
N GLU A 167 -22.54 -4.60 -17.41
CA GLU A 167 -21.42 -3.85 -18.00
C GLU A 167 -20.41 -4.76 -18.71
N VAL A 168 -20.14 -5.94 -18.15
CA VAL A 168 -19.27 -6.96 -18.79
C VAL A 168 -19.85 -7.40 -20.14
N ARG A 169 -21.18 -7.59 -20.24
CA ARG A 169 -21.84 -7.95 -21.52
C ARG A 169 -21.75 -6.85 -22.57
N LYS A 170 -21.60 -5.58 -22.17
CA LYS A 170 -21.39 -4.45 -23.09
C LYS A 170 -19.92 -4.30 -23.51
N ALA A 171 -19.00 -4.94 -22.81
CA ALA A 171 -17.58 -4.86 -23.12
C ALA A 171 -17.30 -5.56 -24.46
N ARG A 172 -16.36 -5.00 -25.23
CA ARG A 172 -15.93 -5.63 -26.48
C ARG A 172 -15.10 -6.87 -26.17
N ASP A 173 -15.38 -7.95 -26.89
CA ASP A 173 -14.50 -9.10 -26.99
C ASP A 173 -13.27 -8.67 -27.81
N TYR A 174 -12.07 -8.93 -27.27
CA TYR A 174 -10.81 -8.68 -27.96
C TYR A 174 -10.22 -10.00 -28.46
#